data_3727ddb63ff1aebf99272c67f76bede9
#
_entry.id   3727ddb63ff1aebf99272c67f76bede9
#
_cell.length_a   1.000
_cell.length_b   1.000
_cell.length_c   1.000
_cell.angle_alpha   90.00
_cell.angle_beta   90.00
_cell.angle_gamma   90.00
#
_symmetry.space_group_name_H-M   'P 1'
#
loop_
_entity.id
_entity.type
_entity.pdbx_description
1 polymer ?
#
loop_
_entity_poly.entity_id
_entity_poly.type
_entity_poly.pdbx_seq_one_letter_code
_entity_poly.pdbx_strand_id
1 'polypeptide(L)'
;MVVLTRDRTIPILANVTVAAVTGTIRSLPTEVPLGREHGLARECVANCDNLFTIPKQAVVRRRGELDPESVARLRTALMIALDLEEYEAR
;
A
#
# COMPACT_ATOMS: atom_id res chain seq x y z
N MET A 1 -1.90 7.19 -2.53
CA MET A 1 -2.19 6.00 -1.69
C MET A 1 -2.15 4.72 -2.51
N VAL A 2 -1.82 3.63 -1.90
CA VAL A 2 -1.84 2.31 -2.53
C VAL A 2 -3.03 1.52 -1.98
N VAL A 3 -3.90 1.04 -2.86
CA VAL A 3 -5.06 0.25 -2.46
C VAL A 3 -4.59 -1.19 -2.17
N LEU A 4 -4.86 -1.66 -0.96
CA LEU A 4 -4.44 -2.98 -0.49
C LEU A 4 -5.57 -4.02 -0.55
N THR A 5 -6.81 -3.57 -0.62
CA THR A 5 -7.97 -4.47 -0.66
C THR A 5 -7.95 -5.29 -1.95
N ARG A 6 -8.29 -6.57 -1.83
CA ARG A 6 -8.33 -7.50 -2.97
C ARG A 6 -9.31 -7.02 -4.04
N ASP A 7 -8.89 -7.03 -5.29
CA ASP A 7 -9.71 -6.58 -6.42
C ASP A 7 -11.07 -7.27 -6.49
N ARG A 8 -11.13 -8.56 -6.19
CA ARG A 8 -12.37 -9.35 -6.22
C ARG A 8 -13.46 -8.82 -5.30
N THR A 9 -13.06 -8.23 -4.17
CA THR A 9 -14.00 -7.79 -3.14
C THR A 9 -14.32 -6.32 -3.22
N ILE A 10 -13.53 -5.53 -3.93
CA ILE A 10 -13.75 -4.08 -4.05
C ILE A 10 -15.18 -3.76 -4.50
N PRO A 11 -15.76 -4.44 -5.51
CA PRO A 11 -17.13 -4.10 -5.97
C PRO A 11 -18.20 -4.27 -4.90
N ILE A 12 -18.00 -5.17 -3.93
CA ILE A 12 -19.01 -5.47 -2.91
C ILE A 12 -18.73 -4.82 -1.56
N LEU A 13 -17.55 -4.22 -1.39
CA LEU A 13 -17.19 -3.55 -0.14
C LEU A 13 -17.55 -2.07 -0.20
N ALA A 14 -17.98 -1.52 0.93
CA ALA A 14 -18.22 -0.08 1.07
C ALA A 14 -16.91 0.69 1.25
N ASN A 15 -15.92 0.06 1.87
CA ASN A 15 -14.64 0.67 2.21
C ASN A 15 -13.47 -0.14 1.66
N VAL A 16 -12.33 0.50 1.50
CA VAL A 16 -11.08 -0.15 1.09
C VAL A 16 -9.97 0.24 2.06
N THR A 17 -8.98 -0.65 2.19
CA THR A 17 -7.78 -0.38 2.99
C THR A 17 -6.68 0.11 2.06
N VAL A 18 -6.00 1.17 2.46
CA VAL A 18 -4.94 1.80 1.69
C VAL A 18 -3.70 2.03 2.55
N ALA A 19 -2.54 2.06 1.90
CA ALA A 19 -1.30 2.52 2.51
C ALA A 19 -1.05 3.96 2.06
N ALA A 20 -0.63 4.82 3.00
CA ALA A 20 -0.28 6.20 2.69
C ALA A 20 0.96 6.27 1.81
N VAL A 21 0.97 7.21 0.86
CA VAL A 21 2.14 7.50 0.03
C VAL A 21 2.69 8.86 0.45
N THR A 22 3.99 8.93 0.67
CA THR A 22 4.65 10.14 1.11
C THR A 22 5.97 10.35 0.36
N GLY A 23 6.33 11.62 0.15
CA GLY A 23 7.63 11.99 -0.38
C GLY A 23 8.75 11.94 0.66
N THR A 24 8.43 11.77 1.93
CA THR A 24 9.41 11.65 3.01
C THR A 24 9.91 10.21 3.08
N ILE A 25 11.12 9.97 2.58
CA ILE A 25 11.72 8.65 2.50
C ILE A 25 12.66 8.47 3.68
N ARG A 26 12.41 7.45 4.51
CA ARG A 26 13.22 7.13 5.70
C ARG A 26 14.02 5.84 5.54
N SER A 27 13.88 5.15 4.41
CA SER A 27 14.54 3.88 4.11
C SER A 27 14.25 2.79 5.15
N LEU A 28 13.02 2.74 5.63
CA LEU A 28 12.57 1.71 6.56
C LEU A 28 12.12 0.46 5.81
N PRO A 29 12.22 -0.73 6.41
CA PRO A 29 11.77 -1.97 5.76
C PRO A 29 10.26 -2.02 5.53
N THR A 30 9.49 -1.15 6.18
CA THR A 30 8.05 -1.00 6.01
C THR A 30 7.68 -0.02 4.89
N GLU A 31 8.66 0.57 4.23
CA GLU A 31 8.46 1.47 3.09
C GLU A 31 8.70 0.75 1.77
N VAL A 32 7.80 0.96 0.81
CA VAL A 32 7.92 0.42 -0.54
C VAL A 32 8.24 1.55 -1.50
N PRO A 33 9.40 1.55 -2.16
CA PRO A 33 9.77 2.61 -3.11
C PRO A 33 8.81 2.66 -4.30
N LEU A 34 8.35 3.84 -4.65
CA LEU A 34 7.49 4.10 -5.78
C LEU A 34 8.03 5.28 -6.57
N GLY A 35 7.69 5.38 -7.83
CA GLY A 35 8.16 6.45 -8.68
C GLY A 35 7.41 6.55 -9.99
N ARG A 36 8.09 7.08 -11.00
CA ARG A 36 7.50 7.32 -12.32
C ARG A 36 7.00 6.06 -12.99
N GLU A 37 7.69 4.93 -12.80
CA GLU A 37 7.30 3.62 -13.32
C GLU A 37 5.95 3.15 -12.77
N HIS A 38 5.47 3.75 -11.70
CA HIS A 38 4.18 3.45 -11.08
C HIS A 38 3.13 4.53 -11.35
N GLY A 39 3.41 5.44 -12.28
CA GLY A 39 2.49 6.52 -12.63
C GLY A 39 2.55 7.75 -11.72
N LEU A 40 3.61 7.88 -10.92
CA LEU A 40 3.77 9.00 -9.99
C LEU A 40 4.75 10.03 -10.55
N ALA A 41 4.56 11.30 -10.17
CA ALA A 41 5.36 12.40 -10.70
C ALA A 41 6.80 12.42 -10.17
N ARG A 42 7.05 11.87 -9.00
CA ARG A 42 8.34 11.89 -8.32
C ARG A 42 8.56 10.65 -7.48
N GLU A 43 9.78 10.46 -7.00
CA GLU A 43 10.10 9.38 -6.06
C GLU A 43 9.38 9.60 -4.73
N CYS A 44 8.81 8.52 -4.20
CA CYS A 44 8.10 8.50 -2.95
C CYS A 44 8.09 7.07 -2.41
N VAL A 45 7.41 6.86 -1.29
CA VAL A 45 7.25 5.53 -0.70
C VAL A 45 5.82 5.30 -0.29
N ALA A 46 5.36 4.05 -0.40
CA ALA A 46 4.16 3.60 0.30
C ALA A 46 4.58 3.21 1.72
N ASN A 47 3.97 3.83 2.71
CA ASN A 47 4.29 3.60 4.11
C ASN A 47 3.33 2.59 4.72
N CYS A 48 3.80 1.34 4.89
CA CYS A 48 2.99 0.27 5.45
C CYS A 48 2.75 0.37 6.96
N ASP A 49 3.44 1.27 7.65
CA ASP A 49 3.13 1.61 9.04
C ASP A 49 1.97 2.58 9.16
N ASN A 50 1.46 3.09 8.04
CA ASN A 50 0.40 4.08 8.02
C ASN A 50 -0.72 3.62 7.08
N LEU A 51 -1.60 2.78 7.61
CA LEU A 51 -2.72 2.19 6.87
C LEU A 51 -4.02 2.88 7.27
N PHE A 52 -4.90 3.06 6.27
CA PHE A 52 -6.21 3.67 6.49
C PHE A 52 -7.30 2.83 5.85
N THR A 53 -8.48 2.87 6.45
CA THR A 53 -9.70 2.40 5.82
C THR A 53 -10.51 3.62 5.40
N ILE A 54 -10.80 3.72 4.12
CA ILE A 54 -11.51 4.86 3.53
C ILE A 54 -12.72 4.39 2.75
N PRO A 55 -13.77 5.23 2.62
CA PRO A 55 -14.88 4.92 1.73
C PRO A 55 -14.39 4.71 0.30
N LYS A 56 -14.97 3.74 -0.38
CA LYS A 56 -14.59 3.43 -1.76
C LYS A 56 -14.74 4.65 -2.69
N GLN A 57 -15.72 5.51 -2.45
CA GLN A 57 -15.95 6.71 -3.22
C GLN A 57 -14.80 7.72 -3.14
N ALA A 58 -13.96 7.64 -2.11
CA ALA A 58 -12.78 8.49 -1.98
C ALA A 58 -11.67 8.11 -2.94
N VAL A 59 -11.73 6.92 -3.53
CA VAL A 59 -10.78 6.47 -4.57
C VAL A 59 -11.30 6.95 -5.91
N VAL A 60 -10.82 8.11 -6.37
CA VAL A 60 -11.39 8.78 -7.55
C VAL A 60 -10.58 8.60 -8.82
N ARG A 61 -9.32 8.20 -8.74
CA ARG A 61 -8.46 8.08 -9.91
C ARG A 61 -7.36 7.06 -9.73
N ARG A 62 -7.22 6.19 -10.72
CA ARG A 62 -6.07 5.27 -10.81
C ARG A 62 -4.93 5.98 -11.52
N ARG A 63 -3.74 5.98 -10.92
CA ARG A 63 -2.54 6.59 -11.51
C ARG A 63 -1.61 5.57 -12.16
N GLY A 64 -1.70 4.30 -11.76
CA GLY A 64 -0.86 3.25 -12.30
C GLY A 64 -1.04 1.95 -11.55
N GLU A 65 -0.14 1.03 -11.78
CA GLU A 65 -0.12 -0.29 -11.15
C GLU A 65 1.24 -0.56 -10.54
N LEU A 66 1.26 -1.44 -9.54
CA LEU A 66 2.50 -1.99 -9.03
C LEU A 66 2.94 -3.15 -9.92
N ASP A 67 4.22 -3.16 -10.25
CA ASP A 67 4.85 -4.29 -10.92
C ASP A 67 5.03 -5.46 -9.95
N PRO A 68 5.32 -6.70 -10.44
CA PRO A 68 5.47 -7.86 -9.58
C PRO A 68 6.53 -7.71 -8.49
N GLU A 69 7.64 -7.02 -8.79
CA GLU A 69 8.69 -6.77 -7.80
C GLU A 69 8.19 -5.86 -6.67
N SER A 70 7.47 -4.80 -7.02
CA SER A 70 6.90 -3.87 -6.02
C SER A 70 5.80 -4.56 -5.19
N VAL A 71 5.01 -5.44 -5.79
CA VAL A 71 4.03 -6.25 -5.05
C VAL A 71 4.73 -7.17 -4.05
N ALA A 72 5.85 -7.79 -4.44
CA ALA A 72 6.62 -8.63 -3.53
C ALA A 72 7.20 -7.81 -2.37
N ARG A 73 7.70 -6.60 -2.64
CA ARG A 73 8.18 -5.67 -1.60
C ARG A 73 7.05 -5.24 -0.68
N LEU A 74 5.88 -4.97 -1.25
CA LEU A 74 4.70 -4.60 -0.47
C LEU A 74 4.30 -5.72 0.49
N ARG A 75 4.29 -6.96 0.01
CA ARG A 75 4.00 -8.12 0.85
C ARG A 75 4.95 -8.21 2.03
N THR A 76 6.25 -8.12 1.76
CA THR A 76 7.28 -8.16 2.81
C THR A 76 7.12 -7.01 3.79
N ALA A 77 6.90 -5.80 3.29
CA ALA A 77 6.73 -4.62 4.14
C ALA A 77 5.50 -4.75 5.04
N LEU A 78 4.39 -5.29 4.53
CA LEU A 78 3.18 -5.52 5.33
C LEU A 78 3.40 -6.61 6.38
N MET A 79 4.12 -7.68 6.04
CA MET A 79 4.44 -8.73 7.01
C MET A 79 5.26 -8.19 8.17
N ILE A 80 6.20 -7.30 7.89
CA ILE A 80 7.02 -6.66 8.92
C ILE A 80 6.18 -5.68 9.74
N ALA A 81 5.43 -4.80 9.08
CA ALA A 81 4.64 -3.78 9.75
C ALA A 81 3.57 -4.37 10.67
N LEU A 82 2.99 -5.51 10.29
CA LEU A 82 1.91 -6.17 11.02
C LEU A 82 2.40 -7.37 11.84
N ASP A 83 3.71 -7.66 11.81
CA ASP A 83 4.34 -8.78 12.53
C ASP A 83 3.66 -10.12 12.23
N LEU A 84 3.37 -10.39 10.95
CA LEU A 84 2.59 -11.55 10.56
C LEU A 84 3.33 -12.87 10.65
N GLU A 85 4.68 -12.86 10.56
CA GLU A 85 5.48 -14.09 10.67
C GLU A 85 5.46 -14.69 12.07
N GLU A 86 5.35 -13.84 13.09
CA GLU A 86 5.36 -14.23 14.49
C GLU A 86 4.04 -13.89 15.19
N TYR A 87 2.98 -13.75 14.40
CA TYR A 87 1.69 -13.31 14.92
C TYR A 87 1.10 -14.35 15.88
N GLU A 88 0.77 -13.89 17.09
CA GLU A 88 0.01 -14.63 18.08
C GLU A 88 -1.30 -13.89 18.35
N ALA A 89 -2.40 -14.64 18.53
CA ALA A 89 -3.68 -14.05 18.89
C ALA A 89 -3.59 -13.33 20.25
N ARG A 90 -4.04 -12.11 20.31
CA ARG A 90 -3.97 -11.26 21.49
C ARG A 90 -5.35 -10.94 22.04
#